data_3eb2bbfbc6110ed58dad2d700d22a863
#
_entry.id   3eb2bbfbc6110ed58dad2d700d22a863
#
_cell.length_a   1.000
_cell.length_b   1.000
_cell.length_c   1.000
_cell.angle_alpha   90.00
_cell.angle_beta   90.00
_cell.angle_gamma   90.00
#
_symmetry.space_group_name_H-M   'P 1'
#
loop_
_entity.id
_entity.type
_entity.pdbx_description
1 polymer ?
#
loop_
_entity_poly.entity_id
_entity_poly.type
_entity_poly.pdbx_seq_one_letter_code
_entity_poly.pdbx_strand_id
1 'polypeptide(L)'
;MNYRIDNLQYCNWSRDIFKINRDAGLNAVHATVVYHEDYDEFLIKLKEWDNLFNENSDLIFLGKTFKDIIKAKSENKTAIFFGFQNCSPIEDDINLIEKVHNHGCRFMQLTYNNQSLLATGCYEKNDSGVTNFGREAIKEMNRIGIVIDMSHSGEKSTLDAIDISEKPIAITHANPSFWHSALRNKSETLLKHLSNSGGMLGLSLYAHHLKDGTNCKLDSFCEMVAKTVDIMGVKNIGIGSDLCLNQPDSIVEWMRNGTWSKTKNYGEGSKSKPEFPNQPEWFIDARAVSYTHLTLPTT
;
A
#
# COMPACT_ATOMS: atom_id res chain seq x y z
N MET A 1 11.78 21.64 -1.21
CA MET A 1 11.98 20.66 -2.30
C MET A 1 10.77 19.74 -2.32
N ASN A 2 10.06 19.66 -3.43
CA ASN A 2 8.88 18.79 -3.52
C ASN A 2 9.30 17.43 -4.08
N TYR A 3 9.03 16.35 -3.35
CA TYR A 3 9.18 14.98 -3.82
C TYR A 3 7.81 14.43 -4.20
N ARG A 4 7.74 13.64 -5.27
CA ARG A 4 6.54 12.90 -5.65
C ARG A 4 6.75 11.43 -5.29
N ILE A 5 5.84 10.91 -4.48
CA ILE A 5 5.93 9.56 -3.93
C ILE A 5 4.56 8.91 -4.09
N ASP A 6 4.54 7.67 -4.58
CA ASP A 6 3.35 6.84 -4.54
C ASP A 6 3.51 5.77 -3.45
N ASN A 7 2.61 5.80 -2.48
CA ASN A 7 2.70 4.92 -1.32
C ASN A 7 2.28 3.48 -1.60
N LEU A 8 1.74 3.16 -2.75
CA LEU A 8 1.58 1.79 -3.21
C LEU A 8 1.27 1.68 -4.70
N GLN A 9 2.00 0.77 -5.35
CA GLN A 9 1.68 0.21 -6.66
C GLN A 9 1.91 -1.31 -6.64
N TYR A 10 1.13 -2.04 -7.46
CA TYR A 10 1.25 -3.49 -7.60
C TYR A 10 1.08 -3.94 -9.06
N CYS A 11 1.90 -3.40 -9.93
CA CYS A 11 1.87 -3.62 -11.36
C CYS A 11 2.57 -4.92 -11.77
N ASN A 12 2.28 -5.40 -12.99
CA ASN A 12 3.12 -6.38 -13.67
C ASN A 12 4.36 -5.65 -14.22
N TRP A 13 5.38 -5.55 -13.38
CA TRP A 13 6.52 -4.66 -13.57
C TRP A 13 7.26 -4.88 -14.89
N SER A 14 7.47 -3.82 -15.61
CA SER A 14 8.16 -3.82 -16.90
C SER A 14 8.84 -2.47 -17.15
N ARG A 15 9.76 -2.44 -18.14
CA ARG A 15 10.41 -1.20 -18.55
C ARG A 15 9.43 -0.07 -18.88
N ASP A 16 8.29 -0.38 -19.48
CA ASP A 16 7.30 0.62 -19.84
C ASP A 16 6.62 1.23 -18.62
N ILE A 17 6.34 0.43 -17.60
CA ILE A 17 5.80 0.92 -16.32
C ILE A 17 6.83 1.79 -15.60
N PHE A 18 8.10 1.41 -15.60
CA PHE A 18 9.17 2.25 -15.02
C PHE A 18 9.33 3.58 -15.76
N LYS A 19 9.19 3.60 -17.09
CA LYS A 19 9.14 4.85 -17.86
C LYS A 19 7.94 5.70 -17.48
N ILE A 20 6.73 5.11 -17.35
CA ILE A 20 5.52 5.82 -16.91
C ILE A 20 5.76 6.49 -15.55
N ASN A 21 6.33 5.78 -14.58
CA ASN A 21 6.61 6.33 -13.25
C ASN A 21 7.63 7.48 -13.31
N ARG A 22 8.71 7.32 -14.08
CA ARG A 22 9.70 8.38 -14.29
C ARG A 22 9.08 9.60 -14.99
N ASP A 23 8.29 9.39 -16.04
CA ASP A 23 7.68 10.47 -16.83
C ASP A 23 6.62 11.22 -16.01
N ALA A 24 5.98 10.54 -15.05
CA ALA A 24 5.14 11.14 -14.02
C ALA A 24 5.95 11.96 -13.00
N GLY A 25 7.27 11.87 -13.01
CA GLY A 25 8.16 12.52 -12.06
C GLY A 25 8.14 11.90 -10.67
N LEU A 26 7.75 10.62 -10.54
CA LEU A 26 7.79 9.90 -9.28
C LEU A 26 9.23 9.66 -8.85
N ASN A 27 9.58 10.18 -7.68
CA ASN A 27 10.91 10.01 -7.08
C ASN A 27 10.98 8.71 -6.27
N ALA A 28 9.85 8.23 -5.78
CA ALA A 28 9.76 6.95 -5.10
C ALA A 28 8.42 6.27 -5.34
N VAL A 29 8.44 4.95 -5.34
CA VAL A 29 7.26 4.08 -5.39
C VAL A 29 7.44 2.98 -4.35
N HIS A 30 6.44 2.80 -3.50
CA HIS A 30 6.30 1.60 -2.70
C HIS A 30 5.70 0.51 -3.59
N ALA A 31 6.51 -0.49 -3.93
CA ALA A 31 6.12 -1.60 -4.78
C ALA A 31 5.80 -2.84 -3.95
N THR A 32 4.65 -3.45 -4.20
CA THR A 32 4.29 -4.73 -3.60
C THR A 32 5.16 -5.84 -4.16
N VAL A 33 5.81 -6.58 -3.26
CA VAL A 33 6.64 -7.75 -3.59
C VAL A 33 5.98 -9.05 -3.14
N VAL A 34 5.21 -8.99 -2.05
CA VAL A 34 4.59 -10.16 -1.40
C VAL A 34 3.11 -9.93 -1.16
N TYR A 35 2.31 -11.00 -1.39
CA TYR A 35 0.90 -11.13 -0.98
C TYR A 35 0.69 -12.33 -0.06
N HIS A 36 1.04 -13.55 -0.52
CA HIS A 36 0.86 -14.82 0.20
C HIS A 36 2.10 -15.69 0.18
N GLU A 37 3.15 -15.22 -0.50
CA GLU A 37 4.43 -15.91 -0.59
C GLU A 37 4.99 -16.14 0.83
N ASP A 38 5.54 -17.32 1.05
CA ASP A 38 6.37 -17.62 2.21
C ASP A 38 7.78 -17.04 2.06
N TYR A 39 8.69 -17.34 3.00
CA TYR A 39 10.04 -16.80 2.97
C TYR A 39 10.84 -17.28 1.76
N ASP A 40 10.73 -18.56 1.41
CA ASP A 40 11.48 -19.11 0.27
C ASP A 40 10.95 -18.60 -1.07
N GLU A 41 9.63 -18.46 -1.20
CA GLU A 41 8.98 -17.86 -2.37
C GLU A 41 9.35 -16.36 -2.50
N PHE A 42 9.44 -15.62 -1.38
CA PHE A 42 9.95 -14.26 -1.37
C PHE A 42 11.39 -14.17 -1.90
N LEU A 43 12.28 -15.11 -1.55
CA LEU A 43 13.64 -15.15 -2.09
C LEU A 43 13.68 -15.36 -3.61
N ILE A 44 12.69 -16.05 -4.17
CA ILE A 44 12.53 -16.19 -5.62
C ILE A 44 12.13 -14.83 -6.23
N LYS A 45 11.18 -14.11 -5.62
CA LYS A 45 10.78 -12.76 -6.04
C LYS A 45 11.94 -11.77 -6.01
N LEU A 46 12.84 -11.86 -5.05
CA LEU A 46 14.05 -11.01 -5.02
C LEU A 46 14.92 -11.19 -6.26
N LYS A 47 15.10 -12.42 -6.74
CA LYS A 47 15.88 -12.68 -7.97
C LYS A 47 15.20 -12.08 -9.20
N GLU A 48 13.86 -12.10 -9.27
CA GLU A 48 13.11 -11.42 -10.32
C GLU A 48 13.38 -9.90 -10.28
N TRP A 49 13.34 -9.30 -9.09
CA TRP A 49 13.63 -7.87 -8.90
C TRP A 49 15.09 -7.50 -9.20
N ASP A 50 16.04 -8.35 -8.85
CA ASP A 50 17.47 -8.13 -9.21
C ASP A 50 17.65 -8.04 -10.73
N ASN A 51 16.96 -8.88 -11.50
CA ASN A 51 16.95 -8.80 -12.95
C ASN A 51 16.32 -7.49 -13.43
N LEU A 52 15.15 -7.10 -12.88
CA LEU A 52 14.49 -5.84 -13.23
C LEU A 52 15.38 -4.62 -12.95
N PHE A 53 16.10 -4.59 -11.83
CA PHE A 53 17.04 -3.51 -11.50
C PHE A 53 18.23 -3.47 -12.48
N ASN A 54 18.79 -4.63 -12.81
CA ASN A 54 19.92 -4.71 -13.74
C ASN A 54 19.53 -4.25 -15.14
N GLU A 55 18.39 -4.72 -15.66
CA GLU A 55 17.89 -4.38 -17.01
C GLU A 55 17.39 -2.93 -17.12
N ASN A 56 16.98 -2.32 -16.02
CA ASN A 56 16.39 -0.99 -15.98
C ASN A 56 17.14 0.00 -15.06
N SER A 57 18.46 -0.20 -14.91
CA SER A 57 19.30 0.62 -14.03
C SER A 57 19.36 2.10 -14.42
N ASP A 58 18.97 2.44 -15.63
CA ASP A 58 18.79 3.81 -16.12
C ASP A 58 17.48 4.46 -15.63
N LEU A 59 16.50 3.70 -15.13
CA LEU A 59 15.18 4.17 -14.73
C LEU A 59 14.94 4.03 -13.23
N ILE A 60 15.39 2.92 -12.63
CA ILE A 60 15.06 2.54 -11.26
C ILE A 60 16.28 2.03 -10.48
N PHE A 61 16.14 2.00 -9.17
CA PHE A 61 17.04 1.29 -8.25
C PHE A 61 16.32 1.00 -6.93
N LEU A 62 16.87 0.07 -6.11
CA LEU A 62 16.31 -0.25 -4.81
C LEU A 62 16.48 0.91 -3.82
N GLY A 63 15.36 1.45 -3.32
CA GLY A 63 15.31 2.46 -2.28
C GLY A 63 15.23 1.81 -0.89
N LYS A 64 16.01 2.33 0.06
CA LYS A 64 16.04 1.87 1.45
C LYS A 64 15.86 2.99 2.48
N THR A 65 16.15 4.23 2.07
CA THR A 65 16.18 5.39 2.97
C THR A 65 15.68 6.65 2.26
N PHE A 66 15.38 7.69 3.02
CA PHE A 66 15.04 9.01 2.46
C PHE A 66 16.15 9.58 1.54
N LYS A 67 17.42 9.25 1.79
CA LYS A 67 18.53 9.67 0.91
C LYS A 67 18.38 9.11 -0.51
N ASP A 68 17.78 7.94 -0.65
CA ASP A 68 17.51 7.32 -1.95
C ASP A 68 16.44 8.08 -2.73
N ILE A 69 15.47 8.69 -2.05
CA ILE A 69 14.48 9.58 -2.68
C ILE A 69 15.15 10.85 -3.23
N ILE A 70 16.08 11.42 -2.46
CA ILE A 70 16.88 12.58 -2.89
C ILE A 70 17.72 12.21 -4.11
N LYS A 71 18.40 11.07 -4.06
CA LYS A 71 19.21 10.52 -5.16
C LYS A 71 18.36 10.29 -6.40
N ALA A 72 17.21 9.64 -6.28
CA ALA A 72 16.30 9.37 -7.39
C ALA A 72 15.92 10.67 -8.12
N LYS A 73 15.58 11.72 -7.37
CA LYS A 73 15.27 13.02 -7.94
C LYS A 73 16.46 13.64 -8.70
N SER A 74 17.67 13.56 -8.12
CA SER A 74 18.87 14.14 -8.73
C SER A 74 19.32 13.40 -10.00
N GLU A 75 19.05 12.09 -10.06
CA GLU A 75 19.41 11.23 -11.19
C GLU A 75 18.29 11.05 -12.22
N ASN A 76 17.14 11.69 -12.00
CA ASN A 76 15.91 11.51 -12.82
C ASN A 76 15.51 10.03 -12.94
N LYS A 77 15.51 9.32 -11.79
CA LYS A 77 15.11 7.92 -11.63
C LYS A 77 13.99 7.81 -10.61
N THR A 78 13.42 6.61 -10.47
CA THR A 78 12.48 6.27 -9.41
C THR A 78 13.12 5.27 -8.45
N ALA A 79 13.18 5.59 -7.16
CA ALA A 79 13.57 4.64 -6.12
C ALA A 79 12.41 3.70 -5.80
N ILE A 80 12.63 2.40 -5.90
CA ILE A 80 11.62 1.37 -5.61
C ILE A 80 11.82 0.90 -4.17
N PHE A 81 10.83 1.13 -3.31
CA PHE A 81 10.79 0.65 -1.94
C PHE A 81 9.98 -0.63 -1.86
N PHE A 82 10.58 -1.71 -1.38
CA PHE A 82 9.87 -2.97 -1.22
C PHE A 82 8.90 -2.95 -0.05
N GLY A 83 7.68 -3.41 -0.31
CA GLY A 83 6.67 -3.63 0.70
C GLY A 83 5.92 -4.93 0.53
N PHE A 84 5.42 -5.41 1.64
CA PHE A 84 4.64 -6.64 1.75
C PHE A 84 3.20 -6.28 2.10
N GLN A 85 2.26 -6.68 1.27
CA GLN A 85 0.83 -6.51 1.59
C GLN A 85 0.32 -7.57 2.58
N ASN A 86 1.20 -8.44 3.06
CA ASN A 86 0.93 -9.46 4.06
C ASN A 86 2.20 -9.72 4.88
N CYS A 87 2.05 -10.44 5.98
CA CYS A 87 3.17 -10.88 6.83
C CYS A 87 3.63 -12.33 6.54
N SER A 88 3.13 -12.97 5.50
CA SER A 88 3.39 -14.39 5.23
C SER A 88 4.87 -14.79 5.23
N PRO A 89 5.85 -13.97 4.76
CA PRO A 89 7.26 -14.36 4.80
C PRO A 89 7.89 -14.42 6.19
N ILE A 90 7.22 -13.92 7.23
CA ILE A 90 7.74 -14.07 8.59
C ILE A 90 7.26 -15.38 9.27
N GLU A 91 6.32 -16.08 8.63
CA GLU A 91 5.80 -17.35 9.10
C GLU A 91 5.44 -17.32 10.60
N ASP A 92 5.99 -18.21 11.41
CA ASP A 92 5.89 -18.18 12.88
C ASP A 92 7.25 -17.91 13.58
N ASP A 93 8.24 -17.36 12.82
CA ASP A 93 9.58 -17.02 13.30
C ASP A 93 9.84 -15.50 13.28
N ILE A 94 9.90 -14.90 14.47
CA ILE A 94 10.16 -13.47 14.65
C ILE A 94 11.50 -13.02 14.02
N ASN A 95 12.50 -13.91 13.92
CA ASN A 95 13.81 -13.57 13.36
C ASN A 95 13.76 -13.36 11.84
N LEU A 96 12.73 -13.83 11.17
CA LEU A 96 12.53 -13.58 9.73
C LEU A 96 12.24 -12.10 9.44
N ILE A 97 11.74 -11.31 10.40
CA ILE A 97 11.52 -9.88 10.25
C ILE A 97 12.83 -9.15 9.94
N GLU A 98 13.91 -9.44 10.68
CA GLU A 98 15.22 -8.85 10.41
C GLU A 98 15.81 -9.32 9.07
N LYS A 99 15.59 -10.58 8.70
CA LYS A 99 16.05 -11.12 7.42
C LYS A 99 15.38 -10.41 6.23
N VAL A 100 14.04 -10.27 6.25
CA VAL A 100 13.34 -9.56 5.15
C VAL A 100 13.72 -8.08 5.08
N HIS A 101 13.96 -7.42 6.23
CA HIS A 101 14.49 -6.05 6.26
C HIS A 101 15.87 -5.96 5.59
N ASN A 102 16.78 -6.90 5.89
CA ASN A 102 18.11 -6.94 5.29
C ASN A 102 18.06 -7.12 3.77
N HIS A 103 17.06 -7.85 3.27
CA HIS A 103 16.75 -7.98 1.85
C HIS A 103 16.09 -6.74 1.22
N GLY A 104 15.77 -5.73 2.00
CA GLY A 104 15.27 -4.44 1.47
C GLY A 104 13.80 -4.14 1.77
N CYS A 105 13.07 -5.00 2.45
CA CYS A 105 11.71 -4.70 2.90
C CYS A 105 11.70 -3.47 3.81
N ARG A 106 10.81 -2.52 3.54
CA ARG A 106 10.66 -1.28 4.33
C ARG A 106 9.23 -1.04 4.80
N PHE A 107 8.27 -1.71 4.20
CA PHE A 107 6.86 -1.68 4.59
C PHE A 107 6.36 -3.10 4.74
N MET A 108 5.60 -3.40 5.79
CA MET A 108 4.96 -4.69 5.97
C MET A 108 3.59 -4.53 6.60
N GLN A 109 2.59 -5.16 6.01
CA GLN A 109 1.26 -5.27 6.59
C GLN A 109 1.21 -6.46 7.56
N LEU A 110 0.45 -6.28 8.65
CA LEU A 110 0.23 -7.37 9.61
C LEU A 110 -0.71 -8.44 9.06
N THR A 111 -1.51 -8.10 8.08
CA THR A 111 -2.47 -9.01 7.44
C THR A 111 -2.83 -8.50 6.06
N TYR A 112 -3.17 -9.40 5.15
CA TYR A 112 -3.93 -9.05 3.95
C TYR A 112 -5.42 -8.96 4.33
N ASN A 113 -6.33 -9.36 3.48
CA ASN A 113 -7.78 -9.21 3.72
C ASN A 113 -8.34 -10.12 4.83
N ASN A 114 -7.64 -11.19 5.18
CA ASN A 114 -8.10 -12.26 6.07
C ASN A 114 -7.31 -12.28 7.39
N GLN A 115 -7.66 -13.21 8.28
CA GLN A 115 -6.92 -13.46 9.51
C GLN A 115 -5.50 -13.93 9.20
N SER A 116 -4.51 -13.30 9.82
CA SER A 116 -3.12 -13.76 9.87
C SER A 116 -2.75 -14.25 11.27
N LEU A 117 -1.49 -14.68 11.45
CA LEU A 117 -0.95 -14.95 12.79
C LEU A 117 -0.78 -13.66 13.63
N LEU A 118 -0.74 -12.48 13.01
CA LEU A 118 -0.45 -11.21 13.68
C LEU A 118 -1.71 -10.39 14.01
N ALA A 119 -2.70 -10.37 13.12
CA ALA A 119 -3.86 -9.51 13.24
C ALA A 119 -5.03 -10.00 12.39
N THR A 120 -6.16 -9.30 12.47
CA THR A 120 -7.37 -9.59 11.72
C THR A 120 -7.50 -8.67 10.51
N GLY A 121 -7.77 -9.26 9.33
CA GLY A 121 -8.02 -8.53 8.10
C GLY A 121 -9.42 -7.91 8.02
N CYS A 122 -9.58 -6.92 7.15
CA CYS A 122 -10.80 -6.13 7.05
C CYS A 122 -12.02 -6.88 6.48
N TYR A 123 -11.82 -8.06 5.85
CA TYR A 123 -12.92 -8.90 5.35
C TYR A 123 -13.35 -9.99 6.34
N GLU A 124 -12.69 -10.10 7.47
CA GLU A 124 -13.14 -11.01 8.52
C GLU A 124 -14.39 -10.49 9.21
N LYS A 125 -15.29 -11.40 9.57
CA LYS A 125 -16.56 -11.07 10.23
C LYS A 125 -16.35 -10.46 11.63
N ASN A 126 -15.36 -10.97 12.35
CA ASN A 126 -15.03 -10.53 13.71
C ASN A 126 -13.56 -10.11 13.77
N ASP A 127 -13.32 -8.85 14.04
CA ASP A 127 -11.97 -8.33 14.26
C ASP A 127 -11.56 -8.56 15.73
N SER A 128 -10.67 -9.52 15.95
CA SER A 128 -10.14 -9.86 17.28
C SER A 128 -9.01 -8.93 17.75
N GLY A 129 -8.51 -8.08 16.88
CA GLY A 129 -7.37 -7.20 17.17
C GLY A 129 -6.02 -7.87 16.88
N VAL A 130 -4.97 -7.27 17.42
CA VAL A 130 -3.57 -7.74 17.29
C VAL A 130 -3.32 -8.90 18.26
N THR A 131 -2.75 -10.00 17.75
CA THR A 131 -2.39 -11.18 18.56
C THR A 131 -1.16 -10.93 19.44
N ASN A 132 -0.84 -11.86 20.35
CA ASN A 132 0.39 -11.78 21.14
C ASN A 132 1.64 -11.84 20.22
N PHE A 133 1.64 -12.68 19.19
CA PHE A 133 2.73 -12.73 18.22
C PHE A 133 2.78 -11.41 17.42
N GLY A 134 1.63 -10.85 17.05
CA GLY A 134 1.56 -9.53 16.41
C GLY A 134 2.17 -8.40 17.25
N ARG A 135 2.00 -8.42 18.57
CA ARG A 135 2.64 -7.44 19.48
C ARG A 135 4.16 -7.52 19.43
N GLU A 136 4.71 -8.73 19.47
CA GLU A 136 6.17 -8.92 19.38
C GLU A 136 6.68 -8.55 17.98
N ALA A 137 5.93 -8.86 16.91
CA ALA A 137 6.26 -8.46 15.54
C ALA A 137 6.29 -6.92 15.37
N ILE A 138 5.31 -6.21 15.94
CA ILE A 138 5.28 -4.72 15.93
C ILE A 138 6.53 -4.15 16.62
N LYS A 139 6.90 -4.66 17.79
CA LYS A 139 8.10 -4.22 18.52
C LYS A 139 9.37 -4.44 17.69
N GLU A 140 9.48 -5.62 17.06
CA GLU A 140 10.63 -5.95 16.24
C GLU A 140 10.70 -5.08 14.98
N MET A 141 9.56 -4.85 14.29
CA MET A 141 9.49 -3.91 13.17
C MET A 141 9.92 -2.48 13.58
N ASN A 142 9.49 -2.03 14.76
CA ASN A 142 9.90 -0.73 15.30
C ASN A 142 11.40 -0.68 15.58
N ARG A 143 11.99 -1.78 16.13
CA ARG A 143 13.41 -1.88 16.45
C ARG A 143 14.28 -1.73 15.20
N ILE A 144 13.90 -2.40 14.11
CA ILE A 144 14.71 -2.46 12.90
C ILE A 144 14.34 -1.41 11.84
N GLY A 145 13.19 -0.74 11.98
CA GLY A 145 12.77 0.34 11.09
C GLY A 145 11.95 -0.10 9.88
N ILE A 146 11.15 -1.16 9.98
CA ILE A 146 10.06 -1.47 9.03
C ILE A 146 8.85 -0.62 9.40
N VAL A 147 8.26 0.06 8.42
CA VAL A 147 6.98 0.77 8.58
C VAL A 147 5.86 -0.26 8.62
N ILE A 148 5.06 -0.19 9.68
CA ILE A 148 3.86 -1.01 9.83
C ILE A 148 2.76 -0.39 8.97
N ASP A 149 2.20 -1.18 8.04
CA ASP A 149 1.10 -0.77 7.18
C ASP A 149 -0.18 -1.52 7.59
N MET A 150 -1.26 -0.79 7.83
CA MET A 150 -2.55 -1.34 8.27
C MET A 150 -3.64 -1.20 7.21
N SER A 151 -3.28 -1.06 5.95
CA SER A 151 -4.23 -0.84 4.86
C SER A 151 -5.29 -1.93 4.76
N HIS A 152 -4.91 -3.20 4.88
CA HIS A 152 -5.82 -4.35 4.77
C HIS A 152 -6.39 -4.85 6.11
N SER A 153 -5.99 -4.27 7.22
CA SER A 153 -6.41 -4.70 8.56
C SER A 153 -7.78 -4.16 8.94
N GLY A 154 -8.47 -4.87 9.81
CA GLY A 154 -9.72 -4.43 10.41
C GLY A 154 -9.55 -3.22 11.34
N GLU A 155 -10.66 -2.67 11.78
CA GLU A 155 -10.71 -1.44 12.58
C GLU A 155 -9.99 -1.61 13.92
N LYS A 156 -10.37 -2.66 14.69
CA LYS A 156 -9.78 -2.94 16.00
C LYS A 156 -8.31 -3.29 15.89
N SER A 157 -7.94 -4.14 14.93
CA SER A 157 -6.54 -4.49 14.65
C SER A 157 -5.69 -3.27 14.35
N THR A 158 -6.23 -2.30 13.61
CA THR A 158 -5.52 -1.07 13.29
C THR A 158 -5.36 -0.17 14.52
N LEU A 159 -6.40 0.00 15.33
CA LEU A 159 -6.32 0.77 16.58
C LEU A 159 -5.33 0.13 17.57
N ASP A 160 -5.42 -1.19 17.75
CA ASP A 160 -4.46 -1.93 18.59
C ASP A 160 -3.01 -1.72 18.11
N ALA A 161 -2.77 -1.76 16.77
CA ALA A 161 -1.43 -1.55 16.21
C ALA A 161 -0.90 -0.12 16.44
N ILE A 162 -1.77 0.89 16.34
CA ILE A 162 -1.42 2.30 16.66
C ILE A 162 -0.99 2.41 18.13
N ASP A 163 -1.75 1.79 19.04
CA ASP A 163 -1.51 1.89 20.47
C ASP A 163 -0.26 1.10 20.93
N ILE A 164 0.09 0.01 20.22
CA ILE A 164 1.26 -0.82 20.52
C ILE A 164 2.53 -0.22 19.95
N SER A 165 2.47 0.40 18.76
CA SER A 165 3.63 0.87 18.03
C SER A 165 4.27 2.09 18.69
N GLU A 166 5.59 2.04 18.92
CA GLU A 166 6.39 3.17 19.38
C GLU A 166 6.75 4.16 18.23
N LYS A 167 6.45 3.80 17.01
CA LYS A 167 6.71 4.60 15.80
C LYS A 167 5.41 4.87 15.06
N PRO A 168 5.32 6.00 14.34
CA PRO A 168 4.17 6.25 13.48
C PRO A 168 3.94 5.08 12.52
N ILE A 169 2.70 4.64 12.39
CA ILE A 169 2.30 3.63 11.41
C ILE A 169 1.71 4.29 10.15
N ALA A 170 1.56 3.51 9.09
CA ALA A 170 0.94 3.95 7.86
C ALA A 170 -0.35 3.17 7.57
N ILE A 171 -1.26 3.81 6.87
CA ILE A 171 -2.27 3.20 6.02
C ILE A 171 -1.91 3.64 4.61
N THR A 172 -1.16 2.81 3.89
CA THR A 172 -0.53 3.24 2.65
C THR A 172 -1.52 3.47 1.51
N HIS A 173 -2.67 2.76 1.50
CA HIS A 173 -3.69 2.85 0.46
C HIS A 173 -5.10 2.49 0.98
N ALA A 174 -5.86 3.49 1.36
CA ALA A 174 -7.28 3.40 1.74
C ALA A 174 -7.95 4.77 1.64
N ASN A 175 -9.28 4.80 1.77
CA ASN A 175 -10.05 6.03 1.78
C ASN A 175 -10.90 6.15 3.06
N PRO A 176 -11.49 7.31 3.36
CA PRO A 176 -12.39 7.46 4.48
C PRO A 176 -13.75 6.79 4.23
N SER A 177 -14.25 6.02 5.21
CA SER A 177 -15.53 5.33 5.11
C SER A 177 -16.74 6.27 5.14
N PHE A 178 -16.59 7.49 5.64
CA PHE A 178 -17.66 8.51 5.59
C PHE A 178 -17.94 8.98 4.15
N TRP A 179 -16.98 8.77 3.22
CA TRP A 179 -17.15 9.08 1.82
C TRP A 179 -17.70 7.90 1.02
N HIS A 180 -17.18 6.71 1.29
CA HIS A 180 -17.63 5.46 0.69
C HIS A 180 -17.42 4.29 1.67
N SER A 181 -18.48 3.58 2.01
CA SER A 181 -18.48 2.54 3.04
C SER A 181 -17.95 1.19 2.54
N ALA A 182 -16.80 1.16 1.86
CA ALA A 182 -16.10 -0.08 1.55
C ALA A 182 -15.42 -0.64 2.81
N LEU A 183 -15.34 -1.97 2.94
CA LEU A 183 -14.69 -2.63 4.09
C LEU A 183 -13.21 -2.27 4.24
N ARG A 184 -12.54 -1.90 3.15
CA ARG A 184 -11.16 -1.42 3.13
C ARG A 184 -11.01 0.01 3.65
N ASN A 185 -12.07 0.82 3.59
CA ASN A 185 -12.04 2.22 3.99
C ASN A 185 -12.10 2.36 5.51
N LYS A 186 -11.55 3.44 6.03
CA LYS A 186 -11.30 3.64 7.46
C LYS A 186 -12.27 4.65 8.07
N SER A 187 -12.69 4.40 9.29
CA SER A 187 -13.60 5.28 10.02
C SER A 187 -12.93 6.62 10.36
N GLU A 188 -13.73 7.65 10.53
CA GLU A 188 -13.26 8.97 10.98
C GLU A 188 -12.57 8.88 12.36
N THR A 189 -13.07 8.04 13.25
CA THR A 189 -12.47 7.79 14.56
C THR A 189 -11.06 7.23 14.42
N LEU A 190 -10.89 6.21 13.58
CA LEU A 190 -9.58 5.62 13.32
C LEU A 190 -8.63 6.65 12.67
N LEU A 191 -9.10 7.42 11.68
CA LEU A 191 -8.29 8.43 11.00
C LEU A 191 -7.79 9.52 11.94
N LYS A 192 -8.64 9.98 12.88
CA LYS A 192 -8.24 10.89 13.95
C LYS A 192 -7.17 10.28 14.87
N HIS A 193 -7.34 9.01 15.23
CA HIS A 193 -6.39 8.31 16.10
C HIS A 193 -5.03 8.15 15.38
N LEU A 194 -5.06 7.76 14.11
CA LEU A 194 -3.88 7.65 13.25
C LEU A 194 -3.11 8.98 13.15
N SER A 195 -3.80 10.08 12.87
CA SER A 195 -3.15 11.38 12.75
C SER A 195 -2.58 11.88 14.08
N ASN A 196 -3.27 11.65 15.20
CA ASN A 196 -2.80 12.00 16.53
C ASN A 196 -1.54 11.23 16.95
N SER A 197 -1.35 10.01 16.44
CA SER A 197 -0.12 9.22 16.66
C SER A 197 1.01 9.60 15.69
N GLY A 198 0.81 10.60 14.81
CA GLY A 198 1.76 11.00 13.79
C GLY A 198 1.80 10.08 12.56
N GLY A 199 0.86 9.15 12.46
CA GLY A 199 0.73 8.26 11.32
C GLY A 199 0.17 8.94 10.07
N MET A 200 0.17 8.22 8.94
CA MET A 200 -0.26 8.76 7.66
C MET A 200 -1.27 7.89 6.93
N LEU A 201 -2.14 8.53 6.15
CA LEU A 201 -3.04 7.90 5.20
C LEU A 201 -2.59 8.20 3.76
N GLY A 202 -2.37 7.16 2.96
CA GLY A 202 -2.27 7.25 1.50
C GLY A 202 -3.65 7.05 0.89
N LEU A 203 -4.16 8.08 0.20
CA LEU A 203 -5.46 8.01 -0.45
C LEU A 203 -5.41 7.12 -1.69
N SER A 204 -6.31 6.14 -1.72
CA SER A 204 -6.39 5.13 -2.77
C SER A 204 -7.19 5.64 -3.97
N LEU A 205 -6.71 5.27 -5.17
CA LEU A 205 -7.40 5.52 -6.44
C LEU A 205 -8.03 4.22 -7.00
N TYR A 206 -7.98 3.14 -6.23
CA TYR A 206 -8.63 1.88 -6.60
C TYR A 206 -10.15 2.04 -6.61
N ALA A 207 -10.78 1.69 -7.72
CA ALA A 207 -12.19 2.01 -7.97
C ALA A 207 -13.16 1.52 -6.87
N HIS A 208 -12.92 0.34 -6.27
CA HIS A 208 -13.78 -0.17 -5.20
C HIS A 208 -13.65 0.59 -3.87
N HIS A 209 -12.63 1.44 -3.73
CA HIS A 209 -12.47 2.32 -2.57
C HIS A 209 -13.08 3.71 -2.78
N LEU A 210 -13.52 4.00 -4.02
CA LEU A 210 -14.05 5.29 -4.43
C LEU A 210 -15.58 5.28 -4.49
N LYS A 211 -16.20 6.38 -4.09
CA LYS A 211 -17.61 6.65 -4.37
C LYS A 211 -17.78 6.68 -5.88
N ASP A 212 -18.80 6.00 -6.39
CA ASP A 212 -19.10 5.83 -7.80
C ASP A 212 -18.09 4.98 -8.60
N GLY A 213 -17.12 4.35 -7.92
CA GLY A 213 -16.18 3.39 -8.54
C GLY A 213 -15.38 3.99 -9.69
N THR A 214 -15.38 3.34 -10.86
CA THR A 214 -14.71 3.82 -12.07
C THR A 214 -15.28 5.12 -12.62
N ASN A 215 -16.52 5.48 -12.25
CA ASN A 215 -17.16 6.72 -12.63
C ASN A 215 -16.86 7.89 -11.68
N CYS A 216 -16.05 7.68 -10.65
CA CYS A 216 -15.63 8.72 -9.72
C CYS A 216 -15.04 9.91 -10.50
N LYS A 217 -15.57 11.12 -10.27
CA LYS A 217 -15.05 12.32 -10.90
C LYS A 217 -13.93 12.93 -10.06
N LEU A 218 -13.00 13.62 -10.72
CA LEU A 218 -11.87 14.27 -10.06
C LEU A 218 -12.33 15.25 -8.97
N ASP A 219 -13.36 16.06 -9.24
CA ASP A 219 -13.91 17.02 -8.26
C ASP A 219 -14.42 16.29 -7.01
N SER A 220 -15.11 15.16 -7.19
CA SER A 220 -15.58 14.32 -6.09
C SER A 220 -14.43 13.77 -5.25
N PHE A 221 -13.36 13.31 -5.90
CA PHE A 221 -12.16 12.89 -5.21
C PHE A 221 -11.49 14.05 -4.45
N CYS A 222 -11.35 15.22 -5.08
CA CYS A 222 -10.80 16.41 -4.42
C CYS A 222 -11.61 16.85 -3.20
N GLU A 223 -12.95 16.76 -3.27
CA GLU A 223 -13.83 17.05 -2.12
C GLU A 223 -13.58 16.06 -0.96
N MET A 224 -13.40 14.76 -1.26
CA MET A 224 -13.01 13.75 -0.27
C MET A 224 -11.67 14.11 0.37
N VAL A 225 -10.68 14.48 -0.46
CA VAL A 225 -9.35 14.89 0.02
C VAL A 225 -9.47 16.07 0.99
N ALA A 226 -10.20 17.14 0.60
CA ALA A 226 -10.38 18.31 1.45
C ALA A 226 -10.99 17.96 2.81
N LYS A 227 -12.08 17.20 2.83
CA LYS A 227 -12.70 16.73 4.09
C LYS A 227 -11.76 15.86 4.94
N THR A 228 -10.93 15.06 4.29
CA THR A 228 -9.94 14.22 4.99
C THR A 228 -8.83 15.09 5.60
N VAL A 229 -8.42 16.16 4.89
CA VAL A 229 -7.47 17.14 5.42
C VAL A 229 -8.01 17.86 6.65
N ASP A 230 -9.31 18.19 6.67
CA ASP A 230 -9.95 18.81 7.85
C ASP A 230 -9.91 17.89 9.07
N ILE A 231 -9.94 16.58 8.87
CA ILE A 231 -9.91 15.57 9.95
C ILE A 231 -8.49 15.27 10.43
N MET A 232 -7.55 15.08 9.50
CA MET A 232 -6.22 14.54 9.79
C MET A 232 -5.10 15.59 9.75
N GLY A 233 -5.36 16.72 9.11
CA GLY A 233 -4.30 17.68 8.74
C GLY A 233 -3.50 17.23 7.50
N VAL A 234 -3.08 18.19 6.67
CA VAL A 234 -2.39 17.97 5.40
C VAL A 234 -1.09 17.15 5.52
N LYS A 235 -0.40 17.25 6.65
CA LYS A 235 0.89 16.55 6.89
C LYS A 235 0.74 15.04 7.02
N ASN A 236 -0.44 14.56 7.33
CA ASN A 236 -0.73 13.15 7.58
C ASN A 236 -1.41 12.46 6.37
N ILE A 237 -1.47 13.13 5.23
CA ILE A 237 -2.13 12.63 4.03
C ILE A 237 -1.16 12.60 2.85
N GLY A 238 -1.24 11.54 2.07
CA GLY A 238 -0.50 11.36 0.82
C GLY A 238 -1.35 10.62 -0.20
N ILE A 239 -0.73 10.21 -1.29
CA ILE A 239 -1.33 9.33 -2.30
C ILE A 239 -0.72 7.94 -2.17
N GLY A 240 -1.55 6.92 -2.13
CA GLY A 240 -1.20 5.53 -2.31
C GLY A 240 -2.14 4.96 -3.36
N SER A 241 -1.75 5.14 -4.62
CA SER A 241 -2.67 5.01 -5.74
C SER A 241 -3.34 3.65 -5.86
N ASP A 242 -2.70 2.63 -5.32
CA ASP A 242 -3.11 1.23 -5.50
C ASP A 242 -3.16 0.87 -7.01
N LEU A 243 -2.26 1.51 -7.77
CA LEU A 243 -2.20 1.36 -9.23
C LEU A 243 -1.77 -0.05 -9.61
N CYS A 244 -2.61 -0.65 -10.45
CA CYS A 244 -2.39 -1.96 -11.03
C CYS A 244 -2.36 -1.86 -12.55
N LEU A 245 -1.21 -2.08 -13.16
CA LEU A 245 -1.08 -2.11 -14.62
C LEU A 245 -0.63 -3.48 -15.09
N ASN A 246 -1.33 -3.99 -16.10
CA ASN A 246 -0.95 -5.19 -16.85
C ASN A 246 -0.85 -6.48 -16.01
N GLN A 247 -1.49 -6.55 -14.84
CA GLN A 247 -1.55 -7.81 -14.08
C GLN A 247 -2.48 -8.80 -14.80
N PRO A 248 -2.05 -10.05 -14.97
CA PRO A 248 -2.91 -11.08 -15.53
C PRO A 248 -4.01 -11.50 -14.54
N ASP A 249 -5.17 -11.88 -15.06
CA ASP A 249 -6.33 -12.30 -14.27
C ASP A 249 -6.00 -13.40 -13.24
N SER A 250 -5.09 -14.31 -13.60
CA SER A 250 -4.65 -15.39 -12.70
C SER A 250 -3.97 -14.88 -11.44
N ILE A 251 -3.20 -13.79 -11.53
CA ILE A 251 -2.58 -13.14 -10.37
C ILE A 251 -3.63 -12.43 -9.53
N VAL A 252 -4.61 -11.77 -10.19
CA VAL A 252 -5.73 -11.14 -9.47
C VAL A 252 -6.54 -12.16 -8.69
N GLU A 253 -6.84 -13.29 -9.32
CA GLU A 253 -7.56 -14.39 -8.69
C GLU A 253 -6.78 -14.92 -7.48
N TRP A 254 -5.48 -15.15 -7.64
CA TRP A 254 -4.62 -15.63 -6.57
C TRP A 254 -4.49 -14.62 -5.40
N MET A 255 -4.32 -13.33 -5.69
CA MET A 255 -4.27 -12.29 -4.65
C MET A 255 -5.56 -12.27 -3.81
N ARG A 256 -6.73 -12.50 -4.43
CA ARG A 256 -8.02 -12.46 -3.74
C ARG A 256 -8.33 -13.72 -2.97
N ASN A 257 -7.99 -14.86 -3.53
CA ASN A 257 -8.44 -16.16 -3.05
C ASN A 257 -7.33 -16.95 -2.35
N GLY A 258 -6.05 -16.59 -2.54
CA GLY A 258 -4.95 -17.41 -2.07
C GLY A 258 -5.07 -18.84 -2.54
N THR A 259 -4.54 -19.76 -1.73
CA THR A 259 -4.69 -21.21 -1.94
C THR A 259 -5.72 -21.86 -1.00
N TRP A 260 -6.30 -21.08 -0.09
CA TRP A 260 -7.24 -21.58 0.93
C TRP A 260 -8.70 -21.65 0.47
N SER A 261 -9.08 -20.92 -0.58
CA SER A 261 -10.47 -20.87 -1.07
C SER A 261 -10.66 -21.68 -2.33
N LYS A 262 -11.77 -22.44 -2.39
CA LYS A 262 -12.27 -23.11 -3.60
C LYS A 262 -13.25 -22.23 -4.37
N THR A 263 -13.73 -21.15 -3.79
CA THR A 263 -14.70 -20.23 -4.39
C THR A 263 -13.98 -19.01 -4.91
N LYS A 264 -14.12 -18.74 -6.21
CA LYS A 264 -13.54 -17.54 -6.83
C LYS A 264 -14.21 -16.28 -6.30
N ASN A 265 -13.40 -15.36 -5.79
CA ASN A 265 -13.84 -14.05 -5.33
C ASN A 265 -12.83 -13.00 -5.82
N TYR A 266 -13.26 -12.18 -6.75
CA TYR A 266 -12.40 -11.13 -7.33
C TYR A 266 -12.46 -9.79 -6.58
N GLY A 267 -13.05 -9.80 -5.39
CA GLY A 267 -13.14 -8.66 -4.51
C GLY A 267 -14.52 -8.00 -4.47
N GLU A 268 -14.66 -7.01 -3.60
CA GLU A 268 -15.89 -6.28 -3.38
C GLU A 268 -16.37 -5.64 -4.69
N GLY A 269 -17.64 -5.87 -5.05
CA GLY A 269 -18.24 -5.31 -6.26
C GLY A 269 -18.05 -6.12 -7.54
N SER A 270 -17.19 -7.15 -7.57
CA SER A 270 -16.92 -7.94 -8.79
C SER A 270 -17.47 -9.36 -8.73
N LYS A 271 -18.76 -9.52 -8.44
CA LYS A 271 -19.40 -10.84 -8.33
C LYS A 271 -19.39 -11.68 -9.63
N SER A 272 -19.06 -11.09 -10.78
CA SER A 272 -19.20 -11.72 -12.09
C SER A 272 -18.05 -11.55 -13.06
N LYS A 273 -17.00 -10.79 -12.72
CA LYS A 273 -15.86 -10.55 -13.61
C LYS A 273 -14.53 -10.74 -12.90
N PRO A 274 -13.61 -11.53 -13.48
CA PRO A 274 -12.24 -11.69 -12.97
C PRO A 274 -11.35 -10.46 -13.20
N GLU A 275 -11.82 -9.49 -13.96
CA GLU A 275 -11.07 -8.30 -14.33
C GLU A 275 -10.94 -7.34 -13.15
N PHE A 276 -9.80 -6.67 -13.05
CA PHE A 276 -9.68 -5.48 -12.22
C PHE A 276 -10.66 -4.42 -12.70
N PRO A 277 -11.31 -3.67 -11.80
CA PRO A 277 -12.07 -2.53 -12.22
C PRO A 277 -11.13 -1.55 -12.91
N ASN A 278 -11.60 -0.96 -14.00
CA ASN A 278 -10.88 0.10 -14.66
C ASN A 278 -10.65 1.26 -13.68
N GLN A 279 -9.51 1.91 -13.79
CA GLN A 279 -9.25 3.15 -13.08
C GLN A 279 -10.24 4.23 -13.53
N PRO A 280 -10.53 5.26 -12.71
CA PRO A 280 -11.26 6.43 -13.16
C PRO A 280 -10.61 7.05 -14.40
N GLU A 281 -11.43 7.58 -15.35
CA GLU A 281 -10.93 8.15 -16.61
C GLU A 281 -9.83 9.20 -16.45
N TRP A 282 -9.86 9.95 -15.34
CA TRP A 282 -8.86 10.97 -15.02
C TRP A 282 -7.58 10.41 -14.38
N PHE A 283 -7.54 9.10 -14.08
CA PHE A 283 -6.38 8.42 -13.51
C PHE A 283 -6.15 7.07 -14.20
N ILE A 284 -5.59 7.09 -15.40
CA ILE A 284 -5.28 5.88 -16.18
C ILE A 284 -3.95 5.26 -15.73
N ASP A 285 -2.98 6.12 -15.39
CA ASP A 285 -1.67 5.75 -14.89
C ASP A 285 -1.03 6.90 -14.09
N ALA A 286 0.18 6.70 -13.62
CA ALA A 286 0.90 7.66 -12.79
C ALA A 286 1.14 9.04 -13.45
N ARG A 287 1.02 9.17 -14.76
CA ARG A 287 1.17 10.44 -15.50
C ARG A 287 -0.09 11.32 -15.46
N ALA A 288 -1.19 10.80 -14.92
CA ALA A 288 -2.43 11.53 -14.84
C ALA A 288 -2.28 12.86 -14.07
N VAL A 289 -3.06 13.83 -14.48
CA VAL A 289 -3.04 15.23 -13.98
C VAL A 289 -3.16 15.33 -12.46
N SER A 290 -3.77 14.35 -11.80
CA SER A 290 -3.95 14.32 -10.34
C SER A 290 -2.64 14.44 -9.56
N TYR A 291 -1.53 13.88 -10.03
CA TYR A 291 -0.23 14.04 -9.39
C TYR A 291 0.40 15.43 -9.59
N THR A 292 -0.01 16.14 -10.65
CA THR A 292 0.57 17.43 -10.98
C THR A 292 -0.22 18.62 -10.45
N HIS A 293 -1.49 18.43 -10.08
CA HIS A 293 -2.40 19.51 -9.70
C HIS A 293 -3.03 19.38 -8.30
N LEU A 294 -2.79 18.28 -7.57
CA LEU A 294 -3.12 18.19 -6.14
C LEU A 294 -2.12 19.04 -5.31
N THR A 295 -1.93 20.29 -5.69
CA THR A 295 -1.43 21.29 -4.77
C THR A 295 -2.63 21.72 -3.92
N LEU A 296 -2.72 21.17 -2.71
CA LEU A 296 -3.65 21.71 -1.72
C LEU A 296 -3.35 23.21 -1.56
N PRO A 297 -4.37 24.07 -1.46
CA PRO A 297 -4.14 25.50 -1.27
C PRO A 297 -3.24 25.70 -0.06
N THR A 298 -2.07 26.27 -0.27
CA THR A 298 -1.23 26.79 0.82
C THR A 298 -1.89 28.09 1.30
N THR A 299 -2.73 28.00 2.31
CA THR A 299 -3.15 29.17 3.10
C THR A 299 -2.23 29.31 4.30
#